data_a71c12287116bf17efe30fdc52133de9
#
_entry.id   a71c12287116bf17efe30fdc52133de9
#
_cell.length_a   1.000
_cell.length_b   1.000
_cell.length_c   1.000
_cell.angle_alpha   90.00
_cell.angle_beta   90.00
_cell.angle_gamma   90.00
#
_symmetry.space_group_name_H-M   'P 1'
#
loop_
_entity.id
_entity.type
_entity.pdbx_description
1 polymer ?
#
loop_
_entity_poly.entity_id
_entity_poly.type
_entity_poly.pdbx_seq_one_letter_code
_entity_poly.pdbx_strand_id
1 'polypeptide(L)'
;NMAIVDTDMHMTAPKGLTAASGIDAVTHALEAYASVMATDYTDGLAIQALKVIFKYLPRAYENGQTDVEAREKMANAATMAGMAFANAFLGVCHSMAHKLGAFHHLPHGIANALMIDEVLRFNAAEAPAKMGTFSQYDHPKTLRRYAEVAEALGLGGKTDKDKLENLIKAIDELKEKIGIKKTIKDYG
;
A
#
# COMPACT_ATOMS: atom_id res chain seq x y z
N ASN A 1 -20.76 7.23 11.65
CA ASN A 1 -20.46 7.75 10.30
C ASN A 1 -20.82 6.69 9.26
N MET A 2 -21.28 7.13 8.09
CA MET A 2 -21.64 6.27 6.97
C MET A 2 -21.01 6.82 5.70
N ALA A 3 -20.50 5.94 4.83
CA ALA A 3 -20.02 6.29 3.50
C ALA A 3 -20.84 5.52 2.45
N ILE A 4 -21.16 6.18 1.35
CA ILE A 4 -21.75 5.55 0.16
C ILE A 4 -20.68 5.49 -0.90
N VAL A 5 -20.36 4.28 -1.35
CA VAL A 5 -19.36 4.04 -2.40
C VAL A 5 -20.10 3.76 -3.69
N ASP A 6 -20.13 4.77 -4.55
CA ASP A 6 -20.82 4.71 -5.85
C ASP A 6 -19.77 4.64 -6.97
N THR A 7 -19.77 3.54 -7.71
CA THR A 7 -18.80 3.27 -8.77
C THR A 7 -18.94 4.27 -9.94
N ASP A 8 -20.15 4.71 -10.24
CA ASP A 8 -20.41 5.67 -11.33
C ASP A 8 -19.64 6.98 -11.15
N MET A 9 -19.41 7.39 -9.90
CA MET A 9 -18.68 8.63 -9.57
C MET A 9 -17.19 8.58 -9.94
N HIS A 10 -16.61 7.39 -10.15
CA HIS A 10 -15.19 7.24 -10.50
C HIS A 10 -14.94 6.60 -11.88
N MET A 11 -15.98 6.28 -12.65
CA MET A 11 -15.82 5.71 -14.00
C MET A 11 -14.98 6.61 -14.92
N THR A 12 -15.06 7.92 -14.75
CA THR A 12 -14.35 8.91 -15.57
C THR A 12 -12.96 9.28 -15.05
N ALA A 13 -12.51 8.69 -13.93
CA ALA A 13 -11.21 8.99 -13.35
C ALA A 13 -10.07 8.68 -14.35
N PRO A 14 -9.16 9.66 -14.60
CA PRO A 14 -8.07 9.46 -15.56
C PRO A 14 -7.03 8.46 -15.03
N LYS A 15 -6.24 7.88 -15.96
CA LYS A 15 -5.20 6.88 -15.64
C LYS A 15 -4.27 7.33 -14.53
N GLY A 16 -3.78 8.56 -14.57
CA GLY A 16 -2.86 9.10 -13.56
C GLY A 16 -3.46 9.15 -12.15
N LEU A 17 -4.73 9.53 -12.03
CA LEU A 17 -5.44 9.51 -10.74
C LEU A 17 -5.68 8.07 -10.27
N THR A 18 -6.07 7.18 -11.19
CA THR A 18 -6.27 5.75 -10.89
C THR A 18 -4.98 5.11 -10.38
N ALA A 19 -3.84 5.39 -11.01
CA ALA A 19 -2.54 4.91 -10.57
C ALA A 19 -2.17 5.45 -9.19
N ALA A 20 -2.23 6.76 -9.01
CA ALA A 20 -1.85 7.41 -7.75
C ALA A 20 -2.71 6.94 -6.57
N SER A 21 -4.04 6.96 -6.72
CA SER A 21 -4.94 6.52 -5.65
C SER A 21 -4.89 5.01 -5.39
N GLY A 22 -4.65 4.21 -6.44
CA GLY A 22 -4.54 2.76 -6.31
C GLY A 22 -3.29 2.33 -5.55
N ILE A 23 -2.12 2.92 -5.87
CA ILE A 23 -0.89 2.61 -5.13
C ILE A 23 -0.89 3.20 -3.71
N ASP A 24 -1.62 4.30 -3.50
CA ASP A 24 -1.85 4.84 -2.18
C ASP A 24 -2.63 3.84 -1.29
N ALA A 25 -3.66 3.22 -1.83
CA ALA A 25 -4.41 2.18 -1.14
C ALA A 25 -3.55 0.94 -0.82
N VAL A 26 -2.56 0.59 -1.66
CA VAL A 26 -1.54 -0.43 -1.33
C VAL A 26 -0.76 -0.02 -0.09
N THR A 27 -0.28 1.24 -0.07
CA THR A 27 0.50 1.77 1.05
C THR A 27 -0.32 1.82 2.34
N HIS A 28 -1.58 2.28 2.27
CA HIS A 28 -2.53 2.25 3.39
C HIS A 28 -2.65 0.86 4.00
N ALA A 29 -2.89 -0.15 3.17
CA ALA A 29 -3.06 -1.52 3.63
C ALA A 29 -1.77 -2.12 4.23
N LEU A 30 -0.60 -1.87 3.61
CA LEU A 30 0.70 -2.35 4.10
C LEU A 30 1.08 -1.70 5.44
N GLU A 31 0.90 -0.39 5.58
CA GLU A 31 1.21 0.29 6.83
C GLU A 31 0.24 -0.08 7.94
N ALA A 32 -1.06 -0.19 7.65
CA ALA A 32 -2.05 -0.67 8.62
C ALA A 32 -1.73 -2.09 9.09
N TYR A 33 -1.34 -2.99 8.16
CA TYR A 33 -1.01 -4.38 8.49
C TYR A 33 0.25 -4.49 9.36
N ALA A 34 1.28 -3.68 9.09
CA ALA A 34 2.52 -3.69 9.86
C ALA A 34 2.46 -2.85 11.16
N SER A 35 1.36 -2.15 11.39
CA SER A 35 1.20 -1.28 12.55
C SER A 35 1.22 -2.05 13.87
N VAL A 36 1.76 -1.41 14.91
CA VAL A 36 1.66 -1.93 16.30
C VAL A 36 0.24 -1.90 16.85
N MET A 37 -0.66 -1.14 16.22
CA MET A 37 -2.08 -1.06 16.55
C MET A 37 -2.96 -2.02 15.71
N ALA A 38 -2.34 -2.86 14.88
CA ALA A 38 -3.05 -3.82 14.05
C ALA A 38 -3.81 -4.85 14.90
N THR A 39 -4.96 -5.25 14.41
CA THR A 39 -5.85 -6.24 15.02
C THR A 39 -6.31 -7.23 13.96
N ASP A 40 -6.88 -8.37 14.37
CA ASP A 40 -7.45 -9.35 13.44
C ASP A 40 -8.47 -8.72 12.46
N TYR A 41 -9.22 -7.70 12.90
CA TYR A 41 -10.17 -6.97 12.06
C TYR A 41 -9.47 -6.13 10.99
N THR A 42 -8.46 -5.35 11.39
CA THR A 42 -7.69 -4.52 10.44
C THR A 42 -6.86 -5.37 9.51
N ASP A 43 -6.34 -6.49 9.98
CA ASP A 43 -5.57 -7.46 9.20
C ASP A 43 -6.40 -8.09 8.09
N GLY A 44 -7.61 -8.54 8.42
CA GLY A 44 -8.53 -9.09 7.44
C GLY A 44 -8.86 -8.10 6.33
N LEU A 45 -9.13 -6.84 6.70
CA LEU A 45 -9.41 -5.77 5.73
C LEU A 45 -8.18 -5.44 4.86
N ALA A 46 -6.99 -5.30 5.46
CA ALA A 46 -5.76 -4.96 4.76
C ALA A 46 -5.35 -6.04 3.76
N ILE A 47 -5.34 -7.31 4.18
CA ILE A 47 -5.02 -8.45 3.30
C ILE A 47 -6.02 -8.56 2.16
N GLN A 48 -7.31 -8.43 2.42
CA GLN A 48 -8.32 -8.49 1.37
C GLN A 48 -8.19 -7.33 0.39
N ALA A 49 -7.93 -6.12 0.89
CA ALA A 49 -7.65 -4.95 0.05
C ALA A 49 -6.47 -5.21 -0.89
N LEU A 50 -5.33 -5.68 -0.37
CA LEU A 50 -4.14 -5.99 -1.17
C LEU A 50 -4.42 -7.03 -2.26
N LYS A 51 -5.10 -8.15 -1.93
CA LYS A 51 -5.47 -9.16 -2.93
C LYS A 51 -6.31 -8.58 -4.08
N VAL A 52 -7.25 -7.73 -3.75
CA VAL A 52 -8.12 -7.07 -4.75
C VAL A 52 -7.31 -6.07 -5.57
N ILE A 53 -6.49 -5.22 -4.94
CA ILE A 53 -5.71 -4.19 -5.63
C ILE A 53 -4.73 -4.82 -6.62
N PHE A 54 -3.93 -5.80 -6.19
CA PHE A 54 -2.96 -6.46 -7.08
C PHE A 54 -3.62 -7.11 -8.31
N LYS A 55 -4.85 -7.57 -8.17
CA LYS A 55 -5.61 -8.17 -9.29
C LYS A 55 -6.26 -7.12 -10.19
N TYR A 56 -6.85 -6.08 -9.64
CA TYR A 56 -7.76 -5.21 -10.38
C TYR A 56 -7.19 -3.83 -10.71
N LEU A 57 -6.15 -3.34 -10.02
CA LEU A 57 -5.57 -2.03 -10.31
C LEU A 57 -5.01 -1.92 -11.73
N PRO A 58 -4.27 -2.91 -12.28
CA PRO A 58 -3.84 -2.86 -13.68
C PRO A 58 -5.02 -2.78 -14.66
N ARG A 59 -6.10 -3.53 -14.41
CA ARG A 59 -7.31 -3.50 -15.23
C ARG A 59 -8.01 -2.14 -15.16
N ALA A 60 -8.17 -1.59 -13.96
CA ALA A 60 -8.77 -0.28 -13.76
C ALA A 60 -7.92 0.85 -14.37
N TYR A 61 -6.60 0.70 -14.38
CA TYR A 61 -5.69 1.63 -15.05
C TYR A 61 -5.83 1.56 -16.57
N GLU A 62 -5.84 0.36 -17.16
CA GLU A 62 -5.91 0.20 -18.62
C GLU A 62 -7.30 0.52 -19.18
N ASN A 63 -8.34 -0.01 -18.59
CA ASN A 63 -9.69 -0.01 -19.15
C ASN A 63 -10.75 0.62 -18.22
N GLY A 64 -10.35 1.45 -17.26
CA GLY A 64 -11.21 1.90 -16.17
C GLY A 64 -12.47 2.66 -16.62
N GLN A 65 -12.52 3.21 -17.82
CA GLN A 65 -13.72 3.87 -18.35
C GLN A 65 -14.81 2.87 -18.80
N THR A 66 -14.45 1.61 -19.03
CA THR A 66 -15.35 0.58 -19.54
C THR A 66 -15.37 -0.67 -18.64
N ASP A 67 -14.37 -0.89 -17.82
CA ASP A 67 -14.28 -2.02 -16.89
C ASP A 67 -14.92 -1.66 -15.54
N VAL A 68 -16.25 -1.74 -15.50
CA VAL A 68 -17.06 -1.43 -14.29
C VAL A 68 -16.66 -2.33 -13.13
N GLU A 69 -16.42 -3.62 -13.39
CA GLU A 69 -15.99 -4.56 -12.33
C GLU A 69 -14.69 -4.10 -11.69
N ALA A 70 -13.68 -3.75 -12.49
CA ALA A 70 -12.40 -3.31 -11.95
C ALA A 70 -12.54 -2.01 -11.12
N ARG A 71 -13.39 -1.06 -11.57
CA ARG A 71 -13.68 0.16 -10.80
C ARG A 71 -14.36 -0.13 -9.48
N GLU A 72 -15.40 -0.96 -9.48
CA GLU A 72 -16.10 -1.38 -8.27
C GLU A 72 -15.15 -2.07 -7.29
N LYS A 73 -14.35 -3.03 -7.77
CA LYS A 73 -13.38 -3.74 -6.93
C LYS A 73 -12.34 -2.81 -6.34
N MET A 74 -11.82 -1.86 -7.12
CA MET A 74 -10.87 -0.86 -6.63
C MET A 74 -11.49 0.09 -5.60
N ALA A 75 -12.72 0.55 -5.81
CA ALA A 75 -13.44 1.39 -4.84
C ALA A 75 -13.64 0.67 -3.49
N ASN A 76 -14.06 -0.60 -3.56
CA ASN A 76 -14.22 -1.44 -2.37
C ASN A 76 -12.87 -1.69 -1.68
N ALA A 77 -11.80 -1.97 -2.44
CA ALA A 77 -10.47 -2.20 -1.89
C ALA A 77 -9.89 -0.95 -1.21
N ALA A 78 -10.03 0.22 -1.83
CA ALA A 78 -9.63 1.49 -1.22
C ALA A 78 -10.39 1.76 0.08
N THR A 79 -11.70 1.46 0.10
CA THR A 79 -12.52 1.58 1.31
C THR A 79 -12.05 0.62 2.42
N MET A 80 -11.78 -0.65 2.08
CA MET A 80 -11.25 -1.62 3.05
C MET A 80 -9.89 -1.17 3.61
N ALA A 81 -8.97 -0.70 2.76
CA ALA A 81 -7.68 -0.15 3.20
C ALA A 81 -7.90 1.07 4.11
N GLY A 82 -8.86 1.94 3.76
CA GLY A 82 -9.28 3.09 4.56
C GLY A 82 -9.77 2.69 5.95
N MET A 83 -10.64 1.69 6.02
CA MET A 83 -11.15 1.16 7.30
C MET A 83 -10.03 0.52 8.14
N ALA A 84 -9.08 -0.16 7.51
CA ALA A 84 -7.93 -0.74 8.19
C ALA A 84 -7.07 0.34 8.84
N PHE A 85 -6.58 1.34 8.07
CA PHE A 85 -5.71 2.36 8.62
C PHE A 85 -6.41 3.35 9.57
N ALA A 86 -7.71 3.57 9.40
CA ALA A 86 -8.47 4.42 10.33
C ALA A 86 -8.47 3.86 11.77
N ASN A 87 -8.24 2.57 11.94
CA ASN A 87 -8.16 1.89 13.22
C ASN A 87 -6.73 1.49 13.62
N ALA A 88 -5.88 1.11 12.67
CA ALA A 88 -4.50 0.70 12.92
C ALA A 88 -3.47 1.82 12.75
N PHE A 89 -3.88 2.98 12.23
CA PHE A 89 -3.03 4.11 11.87
C PHE A 89 -2.07 3.82 10.71
N LEU A 90 -1.33 4.85 10.31
CA LEU A 90 -0.32 4.82 9.26
C LEU A 90 1.08 4.89 9.87
N GLY A 91 2.09 4.71 9.04
CA GLY A 91 3.48 4.64 9.45
C GLY A 91 4.36 5.75 8.85
N VAL A 92 5.64 5.43 8.71
CA VAL A 92 6.67 6.38 8.30
C VAL A 92 6.57 6.74 6.81
N CYS A 93 6.03 5.85 5.97
CA CYS A 93 5.87 6.13 4.54
C CYS A 93 4.97 7.35 4.32
N HIS A 94 3.78 7.35 4.90
CA HIS A 94 2.87 8.50 4.81
C HIS A 94 3.43 9.76 5.47
N SER A 95 4.14 9.62 6.60
CA SER A 95 4.77 10.76 7.25
C SER A 95 5.81 11.44 6.36
N MET A 96 6.59 10.68 5.61
CA MET A 96 7.57 11.18 4.64
C MET A 96 6.88 11.71 3.37
N ALA A 97 5.87 11.00 2.86
CA ALA A 97 5.12 11.38 1.66
C ALA A 97 4.44 12.74 1.80
N HIS A 98 3.90 13.05 2.97
CA HIS A 98 3.33 14.37 3.25
C HIS A 98 4.36 15.50 3.06
N LYS A 99 5.60 15.29 3.52
CA LYS A 99 6.68 16.29 3.34
C LYS A 99 7.11 16.37 1.89
N LEU A 100 7.35 15.23 1.25
CA LEU A 100 7.76 15.18 -0.14
C LEU A 100 6.72 15.83 -1.06
N GLY A 101 5.45 15.50 -0.88
CA GLY A 101 4.35 16.09 -1.65
C GLY A 101 4.20 17.60 -1.42
N ALA A 102 4.34 18.07 -0.17
CA ALA A 102 4.23 19.48 0.15
C ALA A 102 5.35 20.34 -0.45
N PHE A 103 6.61 19.82 -0.45
CA PHE A 103 7.76 20.57 -0.97
C PHE A 103 7.91 20.49 -2.49
N HIS A 104 7.51 19.36 -3.10
CA HIS A 104 7.75 19.10 -4.53
C HIS A 104 6.47 19.01 -5.35
N HIS A 105 5.31 19.30 -4.75
CA HIS A 105 3.99 19.26 -5.42
C HIS A 105 3.67 17.91 -6.08
N LEU A 106 4.19 16.83 -5.54
CA LEU A 106 3.90 15.47 -6.03
C LEU A 106 2.50 15.03 -5.58
N PRO A 107 1.73 14.36 -6.43
CA PRO A 107 0.51 13.69 -5.99
C PRO A 107 0.80 12.73 -4.83
N HIS A 108 -0.05 12.73 -3.82
CA HIS A 108 0.18 12.02 -2.56
C HIS A 108 0.54 10.53 -2.75
N GLY A 109 -0.26 9.80 -3.54
CA GLY A 109 0.01 8.38 -3.81
C GLY A 109 1.30 8.14 -4.58
N ILE A 110 1.72 9.09 -5.45
CA ILE A 110 3.03 9.02 -6.12
C ILE A 110 4.16 9.19 -5.11
N ALA A 111 4.04 10.14 -4.19
CA ALA A 111 5.03 10.33 -3.12
C ALA A 111 5.18 9.06 -2.26
N ASN A 112 4.07 8.39 -1.92
CA ASN A 112 4.10 7.10 -1.23
C ASN A 112 4.78 6.01 -2.09
N ALA A 113 4.42 5.90 -3.37
CA ALA A 113 4.97 4.90 -4.29
C ALA A 113 6.49 4.98 -4.44
N LEU A 114 7.04 6.20 -4.40
CA LEU A 114 8.48 6.44 -4.54
C LEU A 114 9.30 6.02 -3.30
N MET A 115 8.65 5.85 -2.16
CA MET A 115 9.34 5.58 -0.89
C MET A 115 9.02 4.21 -0.30
N ILE A 116 7.92 3.58 -0.69
CA ILE A 116 7.39 2.39 0.00
C ILE A 116 8.42 1.25 0.06
N ASP A 117 9.19 1.01 -0.99
CA ASP A 117 10.14 -0.11 -1.04
C ASP A 117 11.23 0.02 0.02
N GLU A 118 11.81 1.22 0.14
CA GLU A 118 12.83 1.51 1.15
C GLU A 118 12.24 1.52 2.56
N VAL A 119 11.00 1.98 2.70
CA VAL A 119 10.29 1.94 3.99
C VAL A 119 10.04 0.49 4.43
N LEU A 120 9.64 -0.39 3.50
CA LEU A 120 9.46 -1.81 3.83
C LEU A 120 10.77 -2.45 4.31
N ARG A 121 11.88 -2.20 3.60
CA ARG A 121 13.22 -2.69 4.02
C ARG A 121 13.63 -2.11 5.37
N PHE A 122 13.46 -0.80 5.57
CA PHE A 122 13.79 -0.14 6.82
C PHE A 122 12.98 -0.69 7.99
N ASN A 123 11.67 -0.85 7.83
CA ASN A 123 10.80 -1.35 8.88
C ASN A 123 11.08 -2.82 9.22
N ALA A 124 11.46 -3.63 8.23
CA ALA A 124 11.79 -5.05 8.41
C ALA A 124 13.19 -5.28 8.96
N ALA A 125 14.05 -4.26 9.00
CA ALA A 125 15.41 -4.41 9.52
C ALA A 125 15.43 -4.72 11.02
N GLU A 126 16.33 -5.60 11.41
CA GLU A 126 16.66 -5.84 12.82
C GLU A 126 17.36 -4.60 13.37
N ALA A 127 16.60 -3.70 13.96
CA ALA A 127 17.14 -2.48 14.54
C ALA A 127 16.78 -2.42 16.03
N PRO A 128 17.65 -2.93 16.90
CA PRO A 128 17.41 -2.98 18.35
C PRO A 128 17.30 -1.60 19.00
N ALA A 129 17.78 -0.56 18.34
CA ALA A 129 17.75 0.81 18.87
C ALA A 129 16.48 1.59 18.53
N LYS A 130 15.55 1.00 17.79
CA LYS A 130 14.28 1.67 17.46
C LYS A 130 13.42 1.77 18.71
N MET A 131 13.41 2.96 19.32
CA MET A 131 12.35 3.34 20.24
C MET A 131 12.22 2.45 21.50
N GLY A 132 13.28 2.18 22.24
CA GLY A 132 13.24 1.48 23.52
C GLY A 132 12.30 2.06 24.60
N THR A 133 11.49 3.06 24.25
CA THR A 133 10.52 3.70 25.15
C THR A 133 9.18 2.95 25.22
N PHE A 134 8.86 2.12 24.22
CA PHE A 134 7.57 1.42 24.16
C PHE A 134 7.76 -0.08 24.07
N SER A 135 7.19 -0.83 25.00
CA SER A 135 7.32 -2.29 25.11
C SER A 135 6.87 -3.08 23.88
N GLN A 136 5.99 -2.53 23.05
CA GLN A 136 5.59 -3.17 21.79
C GLN A 136 6.73 -3.28 20.77
N TYR A 137 7.83 -2.55 20.93
CA TYR A 137 9.03 -2.63 20.09
C TYR A 137 10.08 -3.63 20.59
N ASP A 138 9.88 -4.22 21.78
CA ASP A 138 10.78 -5.20 22.36
C ASP A 138 10.82 -6.50 21.53
N HIS A 139 9.74 -6.76 20.78
CA HIS A 139 9.58 -7.93 19.93
C HIS A 139 9.16 -7.54 18.50
N PRO A 140 10.09 -7.09 17.65
CA PRO A 140 9.78 -6.64 16.31
C PRO A 140 9.19 -7.78 15.46
N LYS A 141 7.99 -7.57 14.93
CA LYS A 141 7.25 -8.53 14.11
C LYS A 141 7.19 -8.14 12.63
N THR A 142 7.71 -6.98 12.24
CA THR A 142 7.43 -6.36 10.95
C THR A 142 7.87 -7.21 9.76
N LEU A 143 9.07 -7.82 9.83
CA LEU A 143 9.53 -8.72 8.78
C LEU A 143 8.55 -9.89 8.58
N ARG A 144 8.11 -10.52 9.67
CA ARG A 144 7.13 -11.62 9.60
C ARG A 144 5.79 -11.13 9.03
N ARG A 145 5.32 -9.96 9.44
CA ARG A 145 4.08 -9.35 8.92
C ARG A 145 4.13 -9.14 7.41
N TYR A 146 5.24 -8.64 6.87
CA TYR A 146 5.41 -8.50 5.42
C TYR A 146 5.53 -9.85 4.71
N ALA A 147 6.17 -10.84 5.34
CA ALA A 147 6.19 -12.20 4.81
C ALA A 147 4.79 -12.82 4.71
N GLU A 148 3.93 -12.56 5.69
CA GLU A 148 2.52 -13.00 5.68
C GLU A 148 1.72 -12.35 4.54
N VAL A 149 1.97 -11.07 4.24
CA VAL A 149 1.39 -10.42 3.05
C VAL A 149 1.84 -11.11 1.77
N ALA A 150 3.13 -11.40 1.63
CA ALA A 150 3.66 -12.12 0.47
C ALA A 150 3.04 -13.52 0.32
N GLU A 151 2.87 -14.24 1.42
CA GLU A 151 2.16 -15.53 1.45
C GLU A 151 0.71 -15.39 0.99
N ALA A 152 -0.01 -14.40 1.52
CA ALA A 152 -1.40 -14.14 1.18
C ALA A 152 -1.60 -13.75 -0.29
N LEU A 153 -0.59 -13.13 -0.91
CA LEU A 153 -0.56 -12.79 -2.34
C LEU A 153 0.01 -13.93 -3.22
N GLY A 154 0.48 -15.03 -2.63
CA GLY A 154 1.02 -16.18 -3.37
C GLY A 154 2.38 -15.92 -4.03
N LEU A 155 3.20 -15.00 -3.48
CA LEU A 155 4.45 -14.56 -4.11
C LEU A 155 5.64 -15.51 -3.89
N GLY A 156 5.48 -16.53 -3.02
CA GLY A 156 6.52 -17.48 -2.72
C GLY A 156 7.66 -16.90 -1.87
N GLY A 157 8.75 -17.68 -1.75
CA GLY A 157 9.91 -17.37 -0.92
C GLY A 157 10.14 -18.44 0.15
N LYS A 158 11.42 -18.78 0.42
CA LYS A 158 11.77 -19.80 1.41
C LYS A 158 11.90 -19.24 2.82
N THR A 159 12.40 -18.03 2.93
CA THR A 159 12.58 -17.31 4.20
C THR A 159 11.69 -16.08 4.23
N ASP A 160 11.48 -15.49 5.40
CA ASP A 160 10.73 -14.24 5.53
C ASP A 160 11.42 -13.09 4.78
N LYS A 161 12.76 -13.10 4.69
CA LYS A 161 13.53 -12.14 3.88
C LYS A 161 13.26 -12.32 2.38
N ASP A 162 13.26 -13.58 1.88
CA ASP A 162 12.92 -13.83 0.47
C ASP A 162 11.49 -13.35 0.14
N LYS A 163 10.55 -13.59 1.05
CA LYS A 163 9.16 -13.18 0.89
C LYS A 163 9.02 -11.65 0.87
N LEU A 164 9.76 -10.94 1.73
CA LEU A 164 9.82 -9.48 1.71
C LEU A 164 10.33 -8.96 0.35
N GLU A 165 11.45 -9.49 -0.16
CA GLU A 165 11.98 -9.05 -1.46
C GLU A 165 11.04 -9.40 -2.61
N ASN A 166 10.35 -10.55 -2.54
CA ASN A 166 9.31 -10.88 -3.51
C ASN A 166 8.10 -9.94 -3.44
N LEU A 167 7.71 -9.49 -2.24
CA LEU A 167 6.66 -8.48 -2.07
C LEU A 167 7.08 -7.14 -2.68
N ILE A 168 8.30 -6.67 -2.40
CA ILE A 168 8.82 -5.42 -2.97
C ILE A 168 8.87 -5.52 -4.50
N LYS A 169 9.39 -6.62 -5.04
CA LYS A 169 9.40 -6.86 -6.48
C LYS A 169 7.99 -6.83 -7.09
N ALA A 170 7.00 -7.44 -6.43
CA ALA A 170 5.62 -7.42 -6.91
C ALA A 170 5.01 -6.00 -6.89
N ILE A 171 5.37 -5.18 -5.89
CA ILE A 171 4.99 -3.76 -5.84
C ILE A 171 5.63 -2.99 -6.99
N ASP A 172 6.93 -3.22 -7.26
CA ASP A 172 7.62 -2.58 -8.39
C ASP A 172 7.00 -2.95 -9.73
N GLU A 173 6.70 -4.23 -9.95
CA GLU A 173 6.01 -4.68 -11.16
C GLU A 173 4.61 -4.05 -11.28
N LEU A 174 3.91 -3.86 -10.17
CA LEU A 174 2.62 -3.18 -10.15
C LEU A 174 2.78 -1.70 -10.54
N LYS A 175 3.77 -1.00 -9.96
CA LYS A 175 4.10 0.40 -10.30
C LYS A 175 4.43 0.55 -11.79
N GLU A 176 5.23 -0.35 -12.35
CA GLU A 176 5.54 -0.34 -13.78
C GLU A 176 4.28 -0.52 -14.66
N LYS A 177 3.40 -1.46 -14.32
CA LYS A 177 2.14 -1.72 -15.05
C LYS A 177 1.20 -0.52 -15.06
N ILE A 178 1.22 0.30 -14.03
CA ILE A 178 0.37 1.49 -13.92
C ILE A 178 1.10 2.80 -14.24
N GLY A 179 2.29 2.71 -14.85
CA GLY A 179 3.02 3.85 -15.40
C GLY A 179 3.64 4.80 -14.37
N ILE A 180 3.89 4.34 -13.14
CA ILE A 180 4.59 5.12 -12.12
C ILE A 180 6.09 5.13 -12.41
N LYS A 181 6.69 6.31 -12.43
CA LYS A 181 8.12 6.49 -12.68
C LYS A 181 8.96 6.08 -11.47
N LYS A 182 10.24 5.72 -11.71
CA LYS A 182 11.09 5.08 -10.70
C LYS A 182 11.68 6.04 -9.67
N THR A 183 11.91 7.30 -10.04
CA THR A 183 12.65 8.24 -9.18
C THR A 183 11.92 9.57 -9.02
N ILE A 184 12.22 10.28 -7.94
CA ILE A 184 11.74 11.64 -7.71
C ILE A 184 12.14 12.56 -8.85
N LYS A 185 13.38 12.39 -9.37
CA LYS A 185 13.91 13.19 -10.48
C LYS A 185 13.10 13.07 -11.78
N ASP A 186 12.40 11.95 -11.98
CA ASP A 186 11.56 11.75 -13.17
C ASP A 186 10.29 12.60 -13.14
N TYR A 187 9.95 13.17 -11.99
CA TYR A 187 8.79 14.05 -11.80
C TYR A 187 9.14 15.54 -11.78
N GLY A 188 10.43 15.90 -11.81
CA GLY A 188 10.90 17.30 -11.89
C GLY A 188 11.89 17.67 -10.82
#